data_8df3a28e35e7b20c661bcf38cf7660c3
#
_entry.id   8df3a28e35e7b20c661bcf38cf7660c3
#
_cell.length_a   1.000
_cell.length_b   1.000
_cell.length_c   1.000
_cell.angle_alpha   90.00
_cell.angle_beta   90.00
_cell.angle_gamma   90.00
#
_symmetry.space_group_name_H-M   'P 1'
#
loop_
_entity.id
_entity.type
_entity.pdbx_description
1 polymer ?
#
loop_
_entity_poly.entity_id
_entity_poly.type
_entity_poly.pdbx_seq_one_letter_code
_entity_poly.pdbx_strand_id
1 'polypeptide(L)'
;MADPPDRATGPTRDRIVTAAVETIKTHGLAGASARAIAKTGGFNQALIYYYFPSLTGLYLAALEHTSAARMNAYLARMTDIRSLDDLVRVGGELFDEDVAAGHITVLAELVSSALAQPEIGARITELMEPWVRLTQDTIDRFVRGTFVEPIIQTGAIAQGLVAFYLGIEMLYHLDRDRSRTDALFAMFKALAPIASPFLAASPQPGGENDD
;
A
#
# COMPACT_ATOMS: atom_id res chain seq x y z
N MET A 1 21.04 36.00 9.33
CA MET A 1 21.32 35.06 8.23
C MET A 1 20.35 33.91 8.47
N ALA A 2 19.27 33.83 7.68
CA ALA A 2 18.28 32.78 7.86
C ALA A 2 18.93 31.43 7.54
N ASP A 3 18.74 30.44 8.40
CA ASP A 3 19.13 29.07 8.16
C ASP A 3 18.60 28.62 6.77
N PRO A 4 19.42 27.96 5.95
CA PRO A 4 18.90 27.43 4.67
C PRO A 4 17.73 26.50 4.97
N PRO A 5 16.60 26.59 4.22
CA PRO A 5 15.47 25.73 4.44
C PRO A 5 15.92 24.27 4.41
N ASP A 6 15.48 23.51 5.39
CA ASP A 6 15.76 22.07 5.47
C ASP A 6 15.35 21.43 4.14
N ARG A 7 16.35 20.98 3.37
CA ARG A 7 16.14 20.37 2.05
C ARG A 7 15.38 19.03 2.13
N ALA A 8 15.35 18.45 3.32
CA ALA A 8 14.69 17.16 3.54
C ALA A 8 13.17 17.29 3.61
N THR A 9 12.64 18.46 4.02
CA THR A 9 11.21 18.70 4.22
C THR A 9 10.82 20.10 3.71
N GLY A 10 9.55 20.33 3.47
CA GLY A 10 9.01 21.64 3.20
C GLY A 10 8.12 21.73 1.94
N PRO A 11 7.26 22.78 1.84
CA PRO A 11 6.24 22.91 0.82
C PRO A 11 6.75 22.84 -0.62
N THR A 12 7.98 23.31 -0.86
CA THR A 12 8.58 23.26 -2.20
C THR A 12 9.00 21.84 -2.58
N ARG A 13 9.55 21.07 -1.64
CA ARG A 13 9.88 19.65 -1.87
C ARG A 13 8.63 18.86 -2.17
N ASP A 14 7.57 19.04 -1.40
CA ASP A 14 6.29 18.36 -1.58
C ASP A 14 5.65 18.68 -2.93
N ARG A 15 5.74 19.94 -3.37
CA ARG A 15 5.28 20.34 -4.70
C ARG A 15 6.04 19.64 -5.82
N ILE A 16 7.36 19.44 -5.68
CA ILE A 16 8.18 18.70 -6.64
C ILE A 16 7.76 17.22 -6.66
N VAL A 17 7.57 16.60 -5.50
CA VAL A 17 7.12 15.22 -5.36
C VAL A 17 5.73 15.02 -5.98
N THR A 18 4.79 15.91 -5.70
CA THR A 18 3.45 15.87 -6.30
C THR A 18 3.51 15.96 -7.83
N ALA A 19 4.33 16.88 -8.36
CA ALA A 19 4.51 16.99 -9.81
C ALA A 19 5.14 15.73 -10.43
N ALA A 20 6.04 15.06 -9.70
CA ALA A 20 6.61 13.80 -10.14
C ALA A 20 5.54 12.70 -10.18
N VAL A 21 4.72 12.55 -9.14
CA VAL A 21 3.59 11.61 -9.10
C VAL A 21 2.67 11.82 -10.30
N GLU A 22 2.20 13.04 -10.54
CA GLU A 22 1.30 13.34 -11.66
C GLU A 22 1.94 13.08 -13.02
N THR A 23 3.25 13.34 -13.16
CA THR A 23 3.96 13.07 -14.40
C THR A 23 4.12 11.56 -14.65
N ILE A 24 4.45 10.78 -13.61
CA ILE A 24 4.55 9.32 -13.72
C ILE A 24 3.19 8.71 -14.05
N LYS A 25 2.12 9.14 -13.39
CA LYS A 25 0.75 8.66 -13.67
C LYS A 25 0.34 8.89 -15.13
N THR A 26 0.75 10.01 -15.71
CA THR A 26 0.31 10.42 -17.05
C THR A 26 1.20 9.87 -18.16
N HIS A 27 2.51 9.75 -17.92
CA HIS A 27 3.50 9.49 -18.97
C HIS A 27 4.38 8.26 -18.69
N GLY A 28 4.13 7.54 -17.59
CA GLY A 28 5.01 6.48 -17.10
C GLY A 28 6.36 7.00 -16.61
N LEU A 29 7.19 6.11 -16.05
CA LEU A 29 8.52 6.48 -15.54
C LEU A 29 9.45 6.92 -16.68
N ALA A 30 9.36 6.26 -17.83
CA ALA A 30 10.18 6.60 -19.00
C ALA A 30 9.92 8.04 -19.51
N GLY A 31 8.69 8.54 -19.36
CA GLY A 31 8.31 9.92 -19.72
C GLY A 31 8.54 10.95 -18.62
N ALA A 32 8.82 10.54 -17.38
CA ALA A 32 8.93 11.40 -16.22
C ALA A 32 10.32 12.06 -16.09
N SER A 33 10.85 12.65 -17.16
CA SER A 33 12.10 13.38 -17.11
C SER A 33 12.02 14.63 -16.21
N ALA A 34 13.16 15.14 -15.73
CA ALA A 34 13.21 16.36 -14.94
C ALA A 34 12.52 17.55 -15.64
N ARG A 35 12.63 17.63 -16.96
CA ARG A 35 11.97 18.64 -17.79
C ARG A 35 10.45 18.47 -17.79
N ALA A 36 9.96 17.24 -17.93
CA ALA A 36 8.54 16.95 -17.89
C ALA A 36 7.94 17.27 -16.53
N ILE A 37 8.59 16.83 -15.45
CA ILE A 37 8.17 17.09 -14.06
C ILE A 37 8.16 18.60 -13.77
N ALA A 38 9.20 19.33 -14.18
CA ALA A 38 9.25 20.78 -14.01
C ALA A 38 8.12 21.49 -14.77
N LYS A 39 7.78 21.01 -15.97
CA LYS A 39 6.62 21.51 -16.75
C LYS A 39 5.30 21.26 -16.03
N THR A 40 5.08 20.05 -15.52
CA THR A 40 3.88 19.69 -14.76
C THR A 40 3.73 20.56 -13.50
N GLY A 41 4.81 20.75 -12.75
CA GLY A 41 4.80 21.52 -11.50
C GLY A 41 4.90 23.03 -11.67
N GLY A 42 5.15 23.54 -12.90
CA GLY A 42 5.29 24.97 -13.15
C GLY A 42 6.51 25.60 -12.47
N PHE A 43 7.66 24.91 -12.47
CA PHE A 43 8.90 25.41 -11.86
C PHE A 43 10.12 25.14 -12.75
N ASN A 44 11.26 25.75 -12.39
CA ASN A 44 12.51 25.52 -13.12
C ASN A 44 13.08 24.12 -12.80
N GLN A 45 13.54 23.40 -13.83
CA GLN A 45 14.20 22.10 -13.70
C GLN A 45 15.37 22.08 -12.70
N ALA A 46 16.12 23.18 -12.58
CA ALA A 46 17.22 23.30 -11.62
C ALA A 46 16.74 23.11 -10.16
N LEU A 47 15.48 23.44 -9.87
CA LEU A 47 14.89 23.26 -8.55
C LEU A 47 14.81 21.79 -8.15
N ILE A 48 14.58 20.88 -9.10
CA ILE A 48 14.57 19.44 -8.84
C ILE A 48 15.92 18.99 -8.30
N TYR A 49 17.01 19.33 -9.01
CA TYR A 49 18.36 18.92 -8.62
C TYR A 49 18.87 19.62 -7.35
N TYR A 50 18.26 20.73 -6.97
CA TYR A 50 18.52 21.36 -5.67
C TYR A 50 18.00 20.51 -4.50
N TYR A 51 16.80 19.90 -4.64
CA TYR A 51 16.17 19.09 -3.58
C TYR A 51 16.49 17.59 -3.69
N PHE A 52 16.69 17.08 -4.90
CA PHE A 52 16.91 15.66 -5.18
C PHE A 52 18.19 15.48 -6.00
N PRO A 53 19.24 14.83 -5.43
CA PRO A 53 20.50 14.61 -6.13
C PRO A 53 20.36 13.78 -7.41
N SER A 54 19.29 12.96 -7.51
CA SER A 54 18.98 12.13 -8.67
C SER A 54 17.48 12.05 -8.93
N LEU A 55 17.08 11.73 -10.15
CA LEU A 55 15.69 11.43 -10.48
C LEU A 55 15.22 10.16 -9.77
N THR A 56 16.07 9.15 -9.61
CA THR A 56 15.76 7.95 -8.83
C THR A 56 15.33 8.31 -7.40
N GLY A 57 16.06 9.21 -6.73
CA GLY A 57 15.70 9.71 -5.41
C GLY A 57 14.33 10.43 -5.39
N LEU A 58 14.03 11.19 -6.45
CA LEU A 58 12.71 11.82 -6.59
C LEU A 58 11.59 10.79 -6.82
N TYR A 59 11.83 9.76 -7.62
CA TYR A 59 10.84 8.71 -7.87
C TYR A 59 10.56 7.88 -6.61
N LEU A 60 11.59 7.58 -5.82
CA LEU A 60 11.40 6.92 -4.52
C LEU A 60 10.63 7.79 -3.54
N ALA A 61 10.88 9.10 -3.53
CA ALA A 61 10.10 10.04 -2.72
C ALA A 61 8.64 10.14 -3.22
N ALA A 62 8.38 10.01 -4.52
CA ALA A 62 7.03 9.93 -5.07
C ALA A 62 6.30 8.65 -4.61
N LEU A 63 6.97 7.50 -4.60
CA LEU A 63 6.42 6.25 -4.08
C LEU A 63 6.13 6.36 -2.57
N GLU A 64 7.08 6.88 -1.79
CA GLU A 64 6.89 7.10 -0.35
C GLU A 64 5.69 8.01 -0.06
N HIS A 65 5.56 9.10 -0.81
CA HIS A 65 4.44 10.04 -0.67
C HIS A 65 3.09 9.37 -0.95
N THR A 66 2.98 8.62 -2.05
CA THR A 66 1.73 7.90 -2.38
C THR A 66 1.44 6.78 -1.40
N SER A 67 2.46 6.03 -0.96
CA SER A 67 2.33 4.97 0.04
C SER A 67 1.85 5.52 1.39
N ALA A 68 2.40 6.64 1.85
CA ALA A 68 1.97 7.28 3.10
C ALA A 68 0.52 7.76 3.05
N ALA A 69 0.09 8.36 1.93
CA ALA A 69 -1.30 8.79 1.72
C ALA A 69 -2.27 7.59 1.77
N ARG A 70 -1.93 6.48 1.09
CA ARG A 70 -2.70 5.23 1.14
C ARG A 70 -2.75 4.65 2.55
N MET A 71 -1.60 4.55 3.23
CA MET A 71 -1.52 4.01 4.58
C MET A 71 -2.47 4.73 5.53
N ASN A 72 -2.54 6.06 5.47
CA ASN A 72 -3.46 6.83 6.29
C ASN A 72 -4.93 6.51 6.01
N ALA A 73 -5.31 6.35 4.72
CA ALA A 73 -6.66 5.95 4.32
C ALA A 73 -7.01 4.53 4.81
N TYR A 74 -6.06 3.61 4.69
CA TYR A 74 -6.23 2.23 5.16
C TYR A 74 -6.37 2.14 6.67
N LEU A 75 -5.48 2.81 7.43
CA LEU A 75 -5.55 2.83 8.89
C LEU A 75 -6.90 3.32 9.39
N ALA A 76 -7.45 4.38 8.80
CA ALA A 76 -8.75 4.92 9.18
C ALA A 76 -9.90 3.90 9.01
N ARG A 77 -9.82 3.03 7.99
CA ARG A 77 -10.86 2.03 7.69
C ARG A 77 -10.65 0.69 8.38
N MET A 78 -9.40 0.28 8.58
CA MET A 78 -9.06 -1.00 9.21
C MET A 78 -9.45 -1.06 10.69
N THR A 79 -9.60 0.07 11.38
CA THR A 79 -10.06 0.12 12.78
C THR A 79 -11.51 -0.34 12.94
N ASP A 80 -12.35 -0.18 11.92
CA ASP A 80 -13.79 -0.47 11.98
C ASP A 80 -14.15 -1.88 11.50
N ILE A 81 -13.17 -2.65 11.02
CA ILE A 81 -13.37 -4.01 10.55
C ILE A 81 -13.65 -4.94 11.74
N ARG A 82 -14.83 -5.60 11.72
CA ARG A 82 -15.31 -6.50 12.76
C ARG A 82 -15.49 -7.94 12.28
N SER A 83 -15.55 -8.15 10.96
CA SER A 83 -15.81 -9.43 10.33
C SER A 83 -14.95 -9.63 9.09
N LEU A 84 -14.87 -10.88 8.61
CA LEU A 84 -14.25 -11.18 7.32
C LEU A 84 -15.01 -10.52 6.16
N ASP A 85 -16.35 -10.41 6.25
CA ASP A 85 -17.14 -9.70 5.26
C ASP A 85 -16.75 -8.21 5.18
N ASP A 86 -16.56 -7.56 6.34
CA ASP A 86 -16.06 -6.17 6.37
C ASP A 86 -14.68 -6.06 5.70
N LEU A 87 -13.78 -7.01 6.01
CA LEU A 87 -12.44 -7.01 5.45
C LEU A 87 -12.47 -7.11 3.92
N VAL A 88 -13.27 -8.02 3.38
CA VAL A 88 -13.42 -8.20 1.93
C VAL A 88 -14.04 -6.96 1.28
N ARG A 89 -15.11 -6.41 1.87
CA ARG A 89 -15.78 -5.20 1.38
C ARG A 89 -14.83 -4.01 1.37
N VAL A 90 -14.18 -3.73 2.50
CA VAL A 90 -13.23 -2.61 2.64
C VAL A 90 -12.03 -2.79 1.71
N GLY A 91 -11.52 -4.02 1.56
CA GLY A 91 -10.45 -4.33 0.61
C GLY A 91 -10.84 -3.99 -0.83
N GLY A 92 -12.07 -4.31 -1.24
CA GLY A 92 -12.58 -3.97 -2.57
C GLY A 92 -12.74 -2.45 -2.78
N GLU A 93 -13.29 -1.73 -1.80
CA GLU A 93 -13.43 -0.28 -1.83
C GLU A 93 -12.08 0.43 -1.93
N LEU A 94 -11.09 -0.01 -1.13
CA LEU A 94 -9.74 0.53 -1.15
C LEU A 94 -9.03 0.24 -2.48
N PHE A 95 -9.25 -0.94 -3.06
CA PHE A 95 -8.74 -1.25 -4.40
C PHE A 95 -9.29 -0.28 -5.46
N ASP A 96 -10.58 0.03 -5.43
CA ASP A 96 -11.19 0.99 -6.35
C ASP A 96 -10.61 2.39 -6.19
N GLU A 97 -10.39 2.83 -4.96
CA GLU A 97 -9.78 4.12 -4.66
C GLU A 97 -8.32 4.17 -5.15
N ASP A 98 -7.55 3.11 -4.95
CA ASP A 98 -6.16 3.01 -5.40
C ASP A 98 -6.06 3.07 -6.93
N VAL A 99 -6.97 2.37 -7.62
CA VAL A 99 -7.08 2.44 -9.08
C VAL A 99 -7.39 3.87 -9.54
N ALA A 100 -8.40 4.50 -8.94
CA ALA A 100 -8.82 5.86 -9.29
C ALA A 100 -7.72 6.90 -9.00
N ALA A 101 -7.01 6.76 -7.90
CA ALA A 101 -5.90 7.64 -7.51
C ALA A 101 -4.61 7.42 -8.33
N GLY A 102 -4.50 6.29 -9.05
CA GLY A 102 -3.31 5.95 -9.85
C GLY A 102 -2.07 5.58 -9.03
N HIS A 103 -2.24 5.20 -7.77
CA HIS A 103 -1.14 4.77 -6.90
C HIS A 103 -0.40 3.55 -7.46
N ILE A 104 -1.16 2.61 -8.02
CA ILE A 104 -0.65 1.39 -8.63
C ILE A 104 0.36 1.68 -9.75
N THR A 105 0.08 2.72 -10.56
CA THR A 105 0.96 3.09 -11.67
C THR A 105 2.37 3.45 -11.20
N VAL A 106 2.49 4.28 -10.14
CA VAL A 106 3.79 4.67 -9.59
C VAL A 106 4.57 3.47 -9.07
N LEU A 107 3.89 2.57 -8.35
CA LEU A 107 4.50 1.36 -7.81
C LEU A 107 4.94 0.40 -8.92
N ALA A 108 4.07 0.13 -9.90
CA ALA A 108 4.34 -0.80 -11.02
C ALA A 108 5.56 -0.36 -11.84
N GLU A 109 5.64 0.93 -12.15
CA GLU A 109 6.77 1.51 -12.88
C GLU A 109 8.09 1.36 -12.11
N LEU A 110 8.08 1.58 -10.80
CA LEU A 110 9.27 1.44 -9.96
C LEU A 110 9.65 -0.03 -9.73
N VAL A 111 8.70 -0.94 -9.55
CA VAL A 111 8.97 -2.39 -9.47
C VAL A 111 9.63 -2.88 -10.75
N SER A 112 9.14 -2.44 -11.93
CA SER A 112 9.78 -2.76 -13.21
C SER A 112 11.23 -2.27 -13.28
N SER A 113 11.51 -1.09 -12.73
CA SER A 113 12.86 -0.51 -12.70
C SER A 113 13.78 -1.17 -11.68
N ALA A 114 13.24 -1.76 -10.61
CA ALA A 114 14.01 -2.40 -9.54
C ALA A 114 14.82 -3.61 -10.01
N LEU A 115 14.40 -4.26 -11.10
CA LEU A 115 15.16 -5.37 -11.70
C LEU A 115 16.55 -4.93 -12.21
N ALA A 116 16.66 -3.68 -12.65
CA ALA A 116 17.92 -3.10 -13.14
C ALA A 116 18.66 -2.28 -12.08
N GLN A 117 18.02 -1.92 -10.98
CA GLN A 117 18.53 -1.01 -9.95
C GLN A 117 18.22 -1.59 -8.55
N PRO A 118 19.13 -2.40 -7.98
CA PRO A 118 18.89 -3.08 -6.69
C PRO A 118 18.55 -2.13 -5.52
N GLU A 119 19.05 -0.90 -5.53
CA GLU A 119 18.74 0.11 -4.52
C GLU A 119 17.25 0.51 -4.52
N ILE A 120 16.60 0.50 -5.69
CA ILE A 120 15.15 0.73 -5.80
C ILE A 120 14.39 -0.45 -5.16
N GLY A 121 14.83 -1.68 -5.46
CA GLY A 121 14.23 -2.89 -4.89
C GLY A 121 14.30 -2.91 -3.37
N ALA A 122 15.48 -2.61 -2.80
CA ALA A 122 15.66 -2.53 -1.35
C ALA A 122 14.71 -1.50 -0.71
N ARG A 123 14.59 -0.31 -1.32
CA ARG A 123 13.71 0.74 -0.80
C ARG A 123 12.22 0.39 -0.92
N ILE A 124 11.82 -0.26 -2.02
CA ILE A 124 10.44 -0.76 -2.15
C ILE A 124 10.13 -1.77 -1.03
N THR A 125 11.05 -2.69 -0.77
CA THR A 125 10.89 -3.69 0.31
C THR A 125 10.71 -3.01 1.68
N GLU A 126 11.52 -2.01 2.01
CA GLU A 126 11.36 -1.23 3.23
C GLU A 126 10.00 -0.53 3.32
N LEU A 127 9.52 0.03 2.21
CA LEU A 127 8.21 0.69 2.14
C LEU A 127 7.03 -0.28 2.24
N MET A 128 7.24 -1.58 2.00
CA MET A 128 6.21 -2.61 2.16
C MET A 128 6.08 -3.10 3.61
N GLU A 129 7.10 -2.96 4.44
CA GLU A 129 7.04 -3.44 5.83
C GLU A 129 5.88 -2.87 6.67
N PRO A 130 5.54 -1.56 6.62
CA PRO A 130 4.37 -1.04 7.31
C PRO A 130 3.06 -1.69 6.88
N TRP A 131 2.93 -2.06 5.60
CA TRP A 131 1.76 -2.75 5.06
C TRP A 131 1.64 -4.16 5.60
N VAL A 132 2.75 -4.89 5.68
CA VAL A 132 2.79 -6.23 6.28
C VAL A 132 2.40 -6.14 7.77
N ARG A 133 2.94 -5.17 8.50
CA ARG A 133 2.59 -4.97 9.93
C ARG A 133 1.10 -4.64 10.11
N LEU A 134 0.55 -3.69 9.34
CA LEU A 134 -0.88 -3.37 9.41
C LEU A 134 -1.76 -4.59 9.15
N THR A 135 -1.39 -5.39 8.15
CA THR A 135 -2.11 -6.62 7.81
C THR A 135 -1.99 -7.65 8.94
N GLN A 136 -0.79 -7.83 9.49
CA GLN A 136 -0.55 -8.74 10.61
C GLN A 136 -1.36 -8.33 11.84
N ASP A 137 -1.31 -7.05 12.24
CA ASP A 137 -2.07 -6.52 13.39
C ASP A 137 -3.58 -6.75 13.20
N THR A 138 -4.06 -6.67 11.96
CA THR A 138 -5.46 -6.95 11.64
C THR A 138 -5.77 -8.43 11.81
N ILE A 139 -4.94 -9.33 11.30
CA ILE A 139 -5.10 -10.79 11.47
C ILE A 139 -5.05 -11.16 12.95
N ASP A 140 -4.06 -10.63 13.70
CA ASP A 140 -3.91 -10.90 15.14
C ASP A 140 -5.18 -10.55 15.93
N ARG A 141 -5.88 -9.47 15.55
CA ARG A 141 -7.17 -9.13 16.17
C ARG A 141 -8.25 -10.17 15.92
N PHE A 142 -8.27 -10.78 14.72
CA PHE A 142 -9.24 -11.80 14.36
C PHE A 142 -8.97 -13.16 15.01
N VAL A 143 -7.69 -13.54 15.16
CA VAL A 143 -7.35 -14.88 15.68
C VAL A 143 -7.22 -14.92 17.21
N ARG A 144 -7.09 -13.77 17.84
CA ARG A 144 -6.90 -13.66 19.30
C ARG A 144 -8.02 -14.32 20.07
N GLY A 145 -7.68 -15.24 20.99
CA GLY A 145 -8.62 -15.98 21.82
C GLY A 145 -9.38 -17.09 21.06
N THR A 146 -9.02 -17.37 19.82
CA THR A 146 -9.59 -18.49 19.06
C THR A 146 -8.69 -19.74 19.18
N PHE A 147 -9.23 -20.92 18.85
CA PHE A 147 -8.44 -22.15 18.86
C PHE A 147 -7.35 -22.19 17.79
N VAL A 148 -7.43 -21.35 16.77
CA VAL A 148 -6.42 -21.28 15.70
C VAL A 148 -5.24 -20.40 16.07
N GLU A 149 -5.35 -19.53 17.08
CA GLU A 149 -4.27 -18.61 17.48
C GLU A 149 -2.91 -19.27 17.66
N PRO A 150 -2.78 -20.42 18.38
CA PRO A 150 -1.47 -21.05 18.57
C PRO A 150 -0.93 -21.80 17.34
N ILE A 151 -1.74 -21.94 16.28
CA ILE A 151 -1.41 -22.71 15.09
C ILE A 151 -1.00 -21.80 13.94
N ILE A 152 -1.56 -20.59 13.88
CA ILE A 152 -1.42 -19.67 12.75
C ILE A 152 -0.19 -18.79 12.91
N GLN A 153 0.66 -18.79 11.88
CA GLN A 153 1.78 -17.83 11.75
C GLN A 153 1.27 -16.56 11.05
N THR A 154 0.71 -15.65 11.81
CA THR A 154 0.04 -14.43 11.32
C THR A 154 0.95 -13.56 10.45
N GLY A 155 2.24 -13.46 10.78
CA GLY A 155 3.23 -12.74 9.97
C GLY A 155 3.41 -13.33 8.56
N ALA A 156 3.45 -14.67 8.44
CA ALA A 156 3.56 -15.33 7.14
C ALA A 156 2.30 -15.13 6.30
N ILE A 157 1.12 -15.19 6.94
CA ILE A 157 -0.15 -14.91 6.25
C ILE A 157 -0.21 -13.45 5.80
N ALA A 158 0.19 -12.51 6.65
CA ALA A 158 0.23 -11.09 6.32
C ALA A 158 1.12 -10.83 5.11
N GLN A 159 2.33 -11.41 5.09
CA GLN A 159 3.25 -11.32 3.95
C GLN A 159 2.61 -11.89 2.67
N GLY A 160 1.94 -13.04 2.77
CA GLY A 160 1.24 -13.66 1.64
C GLY A 160 0.08 -12.79 1.12
N LEU A 161 -0.72 -12.20 2.02
CA LEU A 161 -1.84 -11.34 1.64
C LEU A 161 -1.37 -10.03 0.98
N VAL A 162 -0.31 -9.40 1.49
CA VAL A 162 0.28 -8.21 0.87
C VAL A 162 0.83 -8.55 -0.52
N ALA A 163 1.57 -9.65 -0.66
CA ALA A 163 2.08 -10.10 -1.96
C ALA A 163 0.94 -10.42 -2.94
N PHE A 164 -0.12 -11.06 -2.47
CA PHE A 164 -1.31 -11.36 -3.27
C PHE A 164 -2.02 -10.07 -3.74
N TYR A 165 -2.22 -9.11 -2.83
CA TYR A 165 -2.85 -7.83 -3.16
C TYR A 165 -2.03 -7.06 -4.21
N LEU A 166 -0.70 -6.97 -4.03
CA LEU A 166 0.21 -6.40 -5.01
C LEU A 166 0.12 -7.12 -6.37
N GLY A 167 0.00 -8.44 -6.35
CA GLY A 167 -0.18 -9.24 -7.57
C GLY A 167 -1.45 -8.87 -8.34
N ILE A 168 -2.57 -8.69 -7.63
CA ILE A 168 -3.84 -8.23 -8.24
C ILE A 168 -3.68 -6.83 -8.84
N GLU A 169 -3.07 -5.91 -8.10
CA GLU A 169 -2.81 -4.55 -8.57
C GLU A 169 -1.96 -4.55 -9.84
N MET A 170 -0.90 -5.36 -9.89
CA MET A 170 -0.02 -5.49 -11.06
C MET A 170 -0.77 -6.06 -12.26
N LEU A 171 -1.55 -7.14 -12.08
CA LEU A 171 -2.34 -7.73 -13.16
C LEU A 171 -3.36 -6.74 -13.72
N TYR A 172 -4.07 -6.04 -12.84
CA TYR A 172 -4.99 -4.99 -13.26
C TYR A 172 -4.27 -3.85 -14.00
N HIS A 173 -3.06 -3.47 -13.58
CA HIS A 173 -2.28 -2.43 -14.27
C HIS A 173 -1.94 -2.84 -15.70
N LEU A 174 -1.70 -4.13 -15.94
CA LEU A 174 -1.30 -4.66 -17.25
C LEU A 174 -2.46 -4.73 -18.25
N ASP A 175 -3.62 -5.25 -17.82
CA ASP A 175 -4.73 -5.55 -18.75
C ASP A 175 -5.95 -4.66 -18.58
N ARG A 176 -6.05 -3.91 -17.48
CA ARG A 176 -7.21 -3.07 -17.11
C ARG A 176 -8.53 -3.86 -17.02
N ASP A 177 -8.45 -5.18 -16.89
CA ASP A 177 -9.61 -6.05 -16.78
C ASP A 177 -10.04 -6.19 -15.31
N ARG A 178 -11.16 -5.54 -14.97
CA ARG A 178 -11.75 -5.59 -13.64
C ARG A 178 -12.41 -6.94 -13.33
N SER A 179 -12.84 -7.68 -14.34
CA SER A 179 -13.64 -8.89 -14.16
C SER A 179 -12.93 -9.95 -13.30
N ARG A 180 -11.62 -10.08 -13.46
CA ARG A 180 -10.79 -11.00 -12.65
C ARG A 180 -10.72 -10.59 -11.19
N THR A 181 -10.55 -9.31 -10.95
CA THR A 181 -10.49 -8.75 -9.58
C THR A 181 -11.84 -8.91 -8.90
N ASP A 182 -12.94 -8.61 -9.60
CA ASP A 182 -14.30 -8.78 -9.09
C ASP A 182 -14.62 -10.23 -8.76
N ALA A 183 -14.18 -11.18 -9.62
CA ALA A 183 -14.33 -12.61 -9.36
C ALA A 183 -13.58 -13.05 -8.10
N LEU A 184 -12.38 -12.53 -7.85
CA LEU A 184 -11.60 -12.82 -6.64
C LEU A 184 -12.28 -12.27 -5.38
N PHE A 185 -12.75 -11.02 -5.38
CA PHE A 185 -13.48 -10.45 -4.25
C PHE A 185 -14.80 -11.18 -4.00
N ALA A 186 -15.52 -11.58 -5.07
CA ALA A 186 -16.74 -12.39 -4.95
C ALA A 186 -16.44 -13.76 -4.32
N MET A 187 -15.34 -14.40 -4.70
CA MET A 187 -14.89 -15.67 -4.09
C MET A 187 -14.58 -15.48 -2.59
N PHE A 188 -13.83 -14.46 -2.20
CA PHE A 188 -13.54 -14.19 -0.80
C PHE A 188 -14.80 -13.90 0.00
N LYS A 189 -15.74 -13.15 -0.56
CA LYS A 189 -17.04 -12.90 0.05
C LYS A 189 -17.83 -14.20 0.27
N ALA A 190 -17.80 -15.12 -0.69
CA ALA A 190 -18.45 -16.42 -0.56
C ALA A 190 -17.78 -17.34 0.49
N LEU A 191 -16.45 -17.20 0.69
CA LEU A 191 -15.71 -17.99 1.68
C LEU A 191 -15.79 -17.41 3.09
N ALA A 192 -16.06 -16.13 3.27
CA ALA A 192 -16.09 -15.47 4.57
C ALA A 192 -17.04 -16.14 5.58
N PRO A 193 -18.30 -16.53 5.23
CA PRO A 193 -19.19 -17.24 6.15
C PRO A 193 -18.67 -18.62 6.54
N ILE A 194 -17.91 -19.28 5.67
CA ILE A 194 -17.34 -20.61 5.93
C ILE A 194 -16.16 -20.50 6.91
N ALA A 195 -15.36 -19.45 6.79
CA ALA A 195 -14.19 -19.22 7.64
C ALA A 195 -14.54 -18.60 9.00
N SER A 196 -15.63 -17.82 9.09
CA SER A 196 -16.03 -17.10 10.30
C SER A 196 -16.18 -17.96 11.55
N PRO A 197 -16.75 -19.19 11.52
CA PRO A 197 -16.84 -20.05 12.70
C PRO A 197 -15.49 -20.43 13.31
N PHE A 198 -14.43 -20.52 12.49
CA PHE A 198 -13.09 -20.84 12.94
C PHE A 198 -12.39 -19.66 13.62
N LEU A 199 -12.91 -18.46 13.42
CA LEU A 199 -12.44 -17.20 14.02
C LEU A 199 -13.35 -16.74 15.18
N ALA A 200 -14.36 -17.52 15.52
CA ALA A 200 -15.15 -17.26 16.73
C ALA A 200 -14.31 -17.57 17.98
N ALA A 201 -14.36 -16.69 18.96
CA ALA A 201 -13.67 -16.91 20.24
C ALA A 201 -14.09 -18.26 20.83
N SER A 202 -13.12 -19.04 21.33
CA SER A 202 -13.41 -20.27 22.05
C SER A 202 -14.28 -19.94 23.27
N PRO A 203 -15.35 -20.70 23.55
CA PRO A 203 -16.09 -20.55 24.78
C PRO A 203 -15.13 -20.73 25.96
N GLN A 204 -15.05 -19.73 26.84
CA GLN A 204 -14.25 -19.88 28.06
C GLN A 204 -14.82 -21.11 28.83
N PRO A 205 -13.96 -22.04 29.28
CA PRO A 205 -14.43 -23.09 30.17
C PRO A 205 -15.09 -22.40 31.36
N GLY A 206 -16.36 -22.70 31.56
CA GLY A 206 -17.17 -22.09 32.62
C GLY A 206 -16.41 -22.17 33.92
N GLY A 207 -16.26 -21.04 34.61
CA GLY A 207 -15.81 -21.06 36.00
C GLY A 207 -16.68 -22.01 36.76
N GLU A 208 -16.12 -23.14 37.20
CA GLU A 208 -16.74 -23.97 38.25
C GLU A 208 -17.00 -23.03 39.42
N ASN A 209 -18.26 -22.73 39.64
CA ASN A 209 -18.69 -22.19 40.92
C ASN A 209 -18.42 -23.28 41.96
N ASP A 210 -17.34 -23.12 42.70
CA ASP A 210 -17.18 -23.76 43.98
C ASP A 210 -18.21 -23.12 44.96
N ASP A 211 -19.29 -23.86 45.16
CA ASP A 211 -20.16 -23.70 46.33
C ASP A 211 -19.58 -24.42 47.57
#